data_0f296736e2df9dcbc82d87ad38eb629d
#
_entry.id   0f296736e2df9dcbc82d87ad38eb629d
#
_cell.length_a   1.000
_cell.length_b   1.000
_cell.length_c   1.000
_cell.angle_alpha   90.00
_cell.angle_beta   90.00
_cell.angle_gamma   90.00
#
_symmetry.space_group_name_H-M   'P 1'
#
loop_
_entity.id
_entity.type
_entity.pdbx_description
1 polymer ?
#
loop_
_entity_poly.entity_id
_entity_poly.type
_entity_poly.pdbx_seq_one_letter_code
_entity_poly.pdbx_strand_id
1 'polypeptide(L)'
;LVIRVSVDHYTAEQHEKERGPGAWQPTLDGLKFLSDGKFITHIAGRMMWDEDEASMRAGYRKLFAEQGIQIDANDPVALTLFPEMDSRQDVPEITDKCWSILGVDPNDIMCATSRMVVKRKGADRPAVIACTLLPYDDEFELGTTLAEATGDVALNHPHCAKFCVLGGGACSRE
;
A
#
# COMPACT_ATOMS: atom_id res chain seq x y z
N LEU A 1 11.15 -14.04 -4.33
CA LEU A 1 10.03 -13.22 -4.81
C LEU A 1 8.98 -13.11 -3.73
N VAL A 2 8.67 -11.91 -3.31
CA VAL A 2 7.55 -11.59 -2.42
C VAL A 2 6.36 -11.20 -3.28
N ILE A 3 5.18 -11.78 -2.99
CA ILE A 3 3.93 -11.47 -3.68
C ILE A 3 3.01 -10.78 -2.68
N ARG A 4 2.64 -9.53 -2.94
CA ARG A 4 1.68 -8.80 -2.11
C ARG A 4 0.29 -8.83 -2.75
N VAL A 5 -0.67 -9.35 -2.01
CA VAL A 5 -2.07 -9.48 -2.45
C VAL A 5 -2.94 -8.46 -1.71
N SER A 6 -3.75 -7.72 -2.45
CA SER A 6 -4.71 -6.81 -1.85
C SER A 6 -5.94 -7.57 -1.37
N VAL A 7 -6.11 -7.61 -0.07
CA VAL A 7 -7.32 -8.11 0.61
C VAL A 7 -7.80 -6.97 1.49
N ASP A 8 -8.71 -6.15 0.97
CA ASP A 8 -9.03 -4.88 1.61
C ASP A 8 -9.66 -5.06 3.00
N HIS A 9 -10.41 -6.14 3.20
CA HIS A 9 -11.00 -6.49 4.48
C HIS A 9 -11.05 -8.01 4.66
N TYR A 10 -11.15 -8.48 5.90
CA TYR A 10 -11.24 -9.90 6.26
C TYR A 10 -12.65 -10.51 6.08
N THR A 11 -13.65 -9.70 5.70
CA THR A 11 -14.99 -10.16 5.35
C THR A 11 -15.28 -9.95 3.87
N ALA A 12 -16.08 -10.85 3.28
CA ALA A 12 -16.52 -10.77 1.89
C ALA A 12 -17.24 -9.45 1.60
N GLU A 13 -18.16 -9.04 2.47
CA GLU A 13 -18.99 -7.86 2.28
C GLU A 13 -18.15 -6.60 2.08
N GLN A 14 -17.19 -6.33 2.96
CA GLN A 14 -16.39 -5.12 2.89
C GLN A 14 -15.35 -5.21 1.76
N HIS A 15 -14.74 -6.38 1.57
CA HIS A 15 -13.80 -6.59 0.46
C HIS A 15 -14.46 -6.33 -0.90
N GLU A 16 -15.67 -6.84 -1.10
CA GLU A 16 -16.37 -6.68 -2.38
C GLU A 16 -16.92 -5.27 -2.61
N LYS A 17 -17.12 -4.47 -1.58
CA LYS A 17 -17.40 -3.02 -1.74
C LYS A 17 -16.26 -2.30 -2.47
N GLU A 18 -15.03 -2.71 -2.22
CA GLU A 18 -13.83 -2.09 -2.82
C GLU A 18 -13.43 -2.75 -4.16
N ARG A 19 -13.54 -4.08 -4.26
CA ARG A 19 -13.05 -4.85 -5.40
C ARG A 19 -14.12 -5.25 -6.41
N GLY A 20 -15.38 -5.04 -6.05
CA GLY A 20 -16.53 -5.42 -6.85
C GLY A 20 -17.13 -6.78 -6.45
N PRO A 21 -18.42 -6.98 -6.78
CA PRO A 21 -19.12 -8.21 -6.47
C PRO A 21 -18.44 -9.44 -7.07
N GLY A 22 -18.34 -10.51 -6.28
CA GLY A 22 -17.76 -11.78 -6.69
C GLY A 22 -16.23 -11.81 -6.63
N ALA A 23 -15.55 -10.76 -6.13
CA ALA A 23 -14.10 -10.73 -5.99
C ALA A 23 -13.58 -11.59 -4.84
N TRP A 24 -14.41 -11.88 -3.83
CA TRP A 24 -13.98 -12.55 -2.61
C TRP A 24 -13.44 -13.95 -2.84
N GLN A 25 -14.22 -14.83 -3.46
CA GLN A 25 -13.80 -16.22 -3.64
C GLN A 25 -12.55 -16.38 -4.50
N PRO A 26 -12.43 -15.69 -5.66
CA PRO A 26 -11.18 -15.73 -6.44
C PRO A 26 -9.96 -15.22 -5.66
N THR A 27 -10.14 -14.24 -4.77
CA THR A 27 -9.07 -13.75 -3.90
C THR A 27 -8.61 -14.83 -2.92
N LEU A 28 -9.53 -15.53 -2.27
CA LEU A 28 -9.21 -16.63 -1.36
C LEU A 28 -8.55 -17.81 -2.09
N ASP A 29 -9.06 -18.16 -3.26
CA ASP A 29 -8.50 -19.25 -4.09
C ASP A 29 -7.06 -18.91 -4.51
N GLY A 30 -6.82 -17.66 -4.88
CA GLY A 30 -5.48 -17.16 -5.21
C GLY A 30 -4.53 -17.20 -4.01
N LEU A 31 -4.97 -16.75 -2.84
CA LEU A 31 -4.18 -16.82 -1.61
C LEU A 31 -3.84 -18.25 -1.22
N LYS A 32 -4.82 -19.15 -1.33
CA LYS A 32 -4.61 -20.57 -1.05
C LYS A 32 -3.59 -21.16 -2.02
N PHE A 33 -3.70 -20.88 -3.31
CA PHE A 33 -2.73 -21.31 -4.31
C PHE A 33 -1.31 -20.84 -3.97
N LEU A 34 -1.14 -19.58 -3.57
CA LEU A 34 0.16 -19.02 -3.19
C LEU A 34 0.71 -19.70 -1.93
N SER A 35 -0.15 -19.92 -0.93
CA SER A 35 0.21 -20.58 0.32
C SER A 35 0.63 -22.04 0.09
N ASP A 36 -0.15 -22.79 -0.68
CA ASP A 36 0.15 -24.20 -1.03
C ASP A 36 1.45 -24.30 -1.85
N GLY A 37 1.70 -23.30 -2.72
CA GLY A 37 2.92 -23.15 -3.51
C GLY A 37 4.14 -22.68 -2.73
N LYS A 38 4.00 -22.39 -1.44
CA LYS A 38 5.06 -21.87 -0.53
C LYS A 38 5.69 -20.56 -1.02
N PHE A 39 4.92 -19.72 -1.70
CA PHE A 39 5.36 -18.37 -2.03
C PHE A 39 5.40 -17.50 -0.78
N ILE A 40 6.38 -16.61 -0.70
CA ILE A 40 6.38 -15.56 0.32
C ILE A 40 5.24 -14.60 -0.05
N THR A 41 4.17 -14.63 0.74
CA THR A 41 2.95 -13.87 0.44
C THR A 41 2.69 -12.87 1.56
N HIS A 42 2.51 -11.60 1.18
CA HIS A 42 2.13 -10.52 2.06
C HIS A 42 0.73 -10.02 1.68
N ILE A 43 0.03 -9.47 2.65
CA ILE A 43 -1.32 -8.93 2.48
C ILE A 43 -1.29 -7.41 2.64
N ALA A 44 -2.02 -6.74 1.77
CA ALA A 44 -2.35 -5.32 1.90
C ALA A 44 -3.84 -5.18 2.20
N GLY A 45 -4.18 -4.80 3.43
CA GLY A 45 -5.53 -4.50 3.89
C GLY A 45 -5.75 -3.00 4.05
N ARG A 46 -6.98 -2.59 4.32
CA ARG A 46 -7.36 -1.18 4.51
C ARG A 46 -8.09 -0.98 5.85
N MET A 47 -7.84 0.16 6.48
CA MET A 47 -8.50 0.56 7.74
C MET A 47 -9.52 1.65 7.43
N MET A 48 -10.75 1.26 7.06
CA MET A 48 -11.77 2.19 6.57
C MET A 48 -13.14 2.06 7.26
N TRP A 49 -13.34 1.07 8.10
CA TRP A 49 -14.70 0.68 8.52
C TRP A 49 -14.94 0.94 10.00
N ASP A 50 -14.41 2.03 10.55
CA ASP A 50 -14.50 2.38 11.97
C ASP A 50 -13.98 1.28 12.92
N GLU A 51 -13.13 0.40 12.40
CA GLU A 51 -12.44 -0.62 13.18
C GLU A 51 -11.03 -0.19 13.57
N ASP A 52 -10.63 -0.52 14.78
CA ASP A 52 -9.24 -0.33 15.19
C ASP A 52 -8.31 -1.42 14.61
N GLU A 53 -7.01 -1.14 14.61
CA GLU A 53 -6.00 -2.04 14.05
C GLU A 53 -6.00 -3.41 14.73
N ALA A 54 -6.23 -3.48 16.04
CA ALA A 54 -6.21 -4.73 16.79
C ALA A 54 -7.38 -5.62 16.37
N SER A 55 -8.56 -5.05 16.19
CA SER A 55 -9.75 -5.73 15.67
C SER A 55 -9.55 -6.23 14.26
N MET A 56 -9.00 -5.39 13.38
CA MET A 56 -8.68 -5.77 12.01
C MET A 56 -7.70 -6.96 11.97
N ARG A 57 -6.59 -6.88 12.73
CA ARG A 57 -5.61 -7.98 12.81
C ARG A 57 -6.21 -9.27 13.37
N ALA A 58 -7.12 -9.17 14.35
CA ALA A 58 -7.84 -10.32 14.87
C ALA A 58 -8.74 -10.96 13.82
N GLY A 59 -9.45 -10.15 13.02
CA GLY A 59 -10.28 -10.61 11.90
C GLY A 59 -9.46 -11.33 10.83
N TYR A 60 -8.35 -10.76 10.40
CA TYR A 60 -7.44 -11.41 9.44
C TYR A 60 -6.83 -12.70 9.99
N ARG A 61 -6.44 -12.73 11.27
CA ARG A 61 -5.94 -13.96 11.90
C ARG A 61 -6.96 -15.08 11.84
N LYS A 62 -8.24 -14.77 12.13
CA LYS A 62 -9.32 -15.73 12.03
C LYS A 62 -9.51 -16.21 10.59
N LEU A 63 -9.56 -15.29 9.62
CA LEU A 63 -9.66 -15.62 8.20
C LEU A 63 -8.53 -16.55 7.75
N PHE A 64 -7.28 -16.21 8.08
CA PHE A 64 -6.13 -17.01 7.68
C PHE A 64 -6.17 -18.42 8.30
N ALA A 65 -6.56 -18.53 9.57
CA ALA A 65 -6.72 -19.82 10.22
C ALA A 65 -7.83 -20.68 9.57
N GLU A 66 -8.99 -20.09 9.27
CA GLU A 66 -10.11 -20.77 8.63
C GLU A 66 -9.77 -21.24 7.19
N GLN A 67 -8.96 -20.47 6.47
CA GLN A 67 -8.56 -20.79 5.11
C GLN A 67 -7.25 -21.59 5.01
N GLY A 68 -6.59 -21.87 6.13
CA GLY A 68 -5.31 -22.57 6.16
C GLY A 68 -4.15 -21.77 5.56
N ILE A 69 -4.24 -20.44 5.55
CA ILE A 69 -3.23 -19.52 5.01
C ILE A 69 -2.14 -19.28 6.06
N GLN A 70 -0.88 -19.48 5.69
CA GLN A 70 0.27 -19.38 6.59
C GLN A 70 0.84 -17.95 6.61
N ILE A 71 0.09 -17.00 7.15
CA ILE A 71 0.50 -15.59 7.30
C ILE A 71 0.28 -15.19 8.75
N ASP A 72 1.29 -14.56 9.37
CA ASP A 72 1.12 -13.96 10.70
C ASP A 72 0.45 -12.58 10.58
N ALA A 73 -0.79 -12.50 11.02
CA ALA A 73 -1.53 -11.23 11.02
C ALA A 73 -1.00 -10.19 12.02
N ASN A 74 -0.09 -10.55 12.93
CA ASN A 74 0.54 -9.59 13.83
C ASN A 74 1.83 -9.00 13.26
N ASP A 75 2.42 -9.62 12.25
CA ASP A 75 3.57 -9.09 11.55
C ASP A 75 3.14 -7.92 10.64
N PRO A 76 3.58 -6.68 10.90
CA PRO A 76 3.19 -5.52 10.09
C PRO A 76 3.74 -5.55 8.66
N VAL A 77 4.75 -6.37 8.38
CA VAL A 77 5.30 -6.57 7.03
C VAL A 77 4.45 -7.58 6.27
N ALA A 78 4.09 -8.69 6.91
CA ALA A 78 3.25 -9.73 6.30
C ALA A 78 1.80 -9.28 6.12
N LEU A 79 1.25 -8.50 7.06
CA LEU A 79 -0.04 -7.83 6.95
C LEU A 79 0.12 -6.33 7.14
N THR A 80 0.21 -5.61 6.05
CA THR A 80 0.20 -4.14 6.03
C THR A 80 -1.23 -3.63 5.98
N LEU A 81 -1.64 -2.85 6.98
CA LEU A 81 -2.95 -2.20 7.04
C LEU A 81 -2.79 -0.73 6.66
N PHE A 82 -3.30 -0.35 5.50
CA PHE A 82 -3.27 1.02 5.03
C PHE A 82 -4.41 1.84 5.64
N PRO A 83 -4.13 3.03 6.18
CA PRO A 83 -5.16 3.94 6.65
C PRO A 83 -6.04 4.42 5.50
N GLU A 84 -7.19 4.99 5.82
CA GLU A 84 -8.07 5.60 4.83
C GLU A 84 -7.38 6.72 4.06
N MET A 85 -7.56 6.70 2.71
CA MET A 85 -6.98 7.68 1.79
C MET A 85 -7.95 8.86 1.58
N ASP A 86 -8.11 9.71 2.58
CA ASP A 86 -8.83 10.98 2.43
C ASP A 86 -7.83 12.14 2.44
N SER A 87 -7.63 12.77 1.27
CA SER A 87 -6.74 13.93 1.11
C SER A 87 -7.28 15.20 1.76
N ARG A 88 -8.54 15.21 2.19
CA ARG A 88 -9.17 16.36 2.89
C ARG A 88 -8.92 16.33 4.39
N GLN A 89 -8.45 15.19 4.92
CA GLN A 89 -8.10 15.11 6.33
C GLN A 89 -6.86 15.93 6.61
N ASP A 90 -6.92 16.70 7.68
CA ASP A 90 -5.76 17.39 8.23
C ASP A 90 -4.72 16.36 8.70
N VAL A 91 -3.47 16.59 8.34
CA VAL A 91 -2.35 15.72 8.68
C VAL A 91 -1.22 16.56 9.27
N PRO A 92 -0.40 16.01 10.17
CA PRO A 92 0.76 16.71 10.69
C PRO A 92 1.69 17.18 9.59
N GLU A 93 2.25 18.36 9.74
CA GLU A 93 3.31 18.86 8.87
C GLU A 93 4.56 17.97 8.98
N ILE A 94 5.14 17.60 7.84
CA ILE A 94 6.34 16.79 7.80
C ILE A 94 7.56 17.70 7.71
N THR A 95 8.52 17.44 8.56
CA THR A 95 9.84 18.07 8.55
C THR A 95 10.94 17.01 8.58
N ASP A 96 12.16 17.40 8.27
CA ASP A 96 13.34 16.49 8.34
C ASP A 96 13.52 15.86 9.72
N LYS A 97 13.00 16.47 10.78
CA LYS A 97 13.04 15.94 12.14
C LYS A 97 12.15 14.71 12.33
N CYS A 98 11.11 14.55 11.50
CA CYS A 98 10.19 13.41 11.59
C CYS A 98 10.92 12.08 11.41
N TRP A 99 11.93 12.01 10.57
CA TRP A 99 12.68 10.78 10.32
C TRP A 99 13.30 10.21 11.61
N SER A 100 14.01 11.07 12.37
CA SER A 100 14.63 10.66 13.61
C SER A 100 13.63 10.39 14.74
N ILE A 101 12.52 11.15 14.80
CA ILE A 101 11.47 10.98 15.82
C ILE A 101 10.74 9.66 15.63
N LEU A 102 10.43 9.31 14.39
CA LEU A 102 9.65 8.12 14.03
C LEU A 102 10.52 6.88 13.80
N GLY A 103 11.85 7.03 13.74
CA GLY A 103 12.77 5.94 13.43
C GLY A 103 12.58 5.39 12.01
N VAL A 104 12.17 6.23 11.05
CA VAL A 104 11.98 5.87 9.65
C VAL A 104 13.18 6.37 8.84
N ASP A 105 13.79 5.49 8.06
CA ASP A 105 14.80 5.91 7.09
C ASP A 105 14.09 6.48 5.85
N PRO A 106 14.41 7.71 5.42
CA PRO A 106 13.85 8.28 4.20
C PRO A 106 14.09 7.43 2.94
N ASN A 107 15.11 6.57 2.94
CA ASN A 107 15.34 5.63 1.84
C ASN A 107 14.37 4.44 1.84
N ASP A 108 13.64 4.21 2.92
CA ASP A 108 12.64 3.12 3.00
C ASP A 108 11.31 3.50 2.32
N ILE A 109 11.09 4.77 1.98
CA ILE A 109 9.88 5.16 1.28
C ILE A 109 9.98 4.92 -0.23
N MET A 110 8.85 4.53 -0.85
CA MET A 110 8.82 4.11 -2.25
C MET A 110 9.45 5.13 -3.22
N CYS A 111 9.14 6.42 -3.07
CA CYS A 111 9.62 7.46 -3.98
C CYS A 111 11.13 7.75 -3.85
N ALA A 112 11.82 7.23 -2.84
CA ALA A 112 13.27 7.34 -2.74
C ALA A 112 13.99 6.40 -3.73
N THR A 113 13.42 5.20 -3.96
CA THR A 113 14.11 4.13 -4.71
C THR A 113 13.37 3.66 -5.96
N SER A 114 12.11 4.05 -6.13
CA SER A 114 11.26 3.53 -7.21
C SER A 114 10.56 4.64 -7.98
N ARG A 115 10.22 4.35 -9.22
CA ARG A 115 9.36 5.19 -10.08
C ARG A 115 8.31 4.30 -10.74
N MET A 116 7.14 4.86 -10.99
CA MET A 116 6.09 4.18 -11.74
C MET A 116 6.03 4.73 -13.16
N VAL A 117 5.92 3.84 -14.14
CA VAL A 117 5.70 4.23 -15.54
C VAL A 117 4.24 3.99 -15.87
N VAL A 118 3.57 5.04 -16.31
CA VAL A 118 2.15 5.00 -16.67
C VAL A 118 1.95 5.37 -18.13
N LYS A 119 1.04 4.68 -18.79
CA LYS A 119 0.58 5.04 -20.14
C LYS A 119 -0.90 5.44 -20.04
N ARG A 120 -1.15 6.74 -20.08
CA ARG A 120 -2.53 7.26 -20.03
C ARG A 120 -3.25 6.99 -21.33
N LYS A 121 -4.56 6.79 -21.26
CA LYS A 121 -5.38 6.60 -22.47
C LYS A 121 -5.27 7.84 -23.36
N GLY A 122 -4.92 7.64 -24.63
CA GLY A 122 -4.77 8.71 -25.62
C GLY A 122 -3.45 9.50 -25.55
N ALA A 123 -2.56 9.24 -24.58
CA ALA A 123 -1.26 9.87 -24.57
C ALA A 123 -0.31 9.23 -25.61
N ASP A 124 0.52 10.03 -26.27
CA ASP A 124 1.50 9.53 -27.26
C ASP A 124 2.64 8.78 -26.60
N ARG A 125 3.05 9.23 -25.42
CA ARG A 125 4.17 8.67 -24.67
C ARG A 125 3.75 8.25 -23.26
N PRO A 126 4.47 7.31 -22.62
CA PRO A 126 4.32 7.06 -21.20
C PRO A 126 4.85 8.25 -20.39
N ALA A 127 4.35 8.39 -19.17
CA ALA A 127 4.86 9.29 -18.16
C ALA A 127 5.55 8.51 -17.04
N VAL A 128 6.54 9.13 -16.40
CA VAL A 128 7.20 8.62 -15.20
C VAL A 128 6.68 9.42 -14.01
N ILE A 129 6.11 8.75 -13.05
CA ILE A 129 5.53 9.38 -11.86
C ILE A 129 6.25 8.95 -10.58
N ALA A 130 6.17 9.79 -9.56
CA ALA A 130 6.90 9.63 -8.31
C ALA A 130 6.54 8.36 -7.54
N CYS A 131 5.23 8.02 -7.46
CA CYS A 131 4.78 6.86 -6.71
C CYS A 131 3.41 6.36 -7.18
N THR A 132 2.99 5.20 -6.67
CA THR A 132 1.72 4.56 -7.02
C THR A 132 0.50 5.16 -6.31
N LEU A 133 0.69 5.94 -5.25
CA LEU A 133 -0.41 6.53 -4.48
C LEU A 133 -1.01 7.78 -5.15
N LEU A 134 -0.23 8.46 -5.98
CA LEU A 134 -0.60 9.73 -6.61
C LEU A 134 -0.50 9.67 -8.15
N PRO A 135 -1.09 8.63 -8.79
CA PRO A 135 -0.90 8.41 -10.23
C PRO A 135 -1.65 9.40 -11.11
N TYR A 136 -2.56 10.18 -10.55
CA TYR A 136 -3.40 11.14 -11.27
C TYR A 136 -3.14 12.58 -10.85
N ASP A 137 -2.14 12.81 -10.01
CA ASP A 137 -1.74 14.14 -9.57
C ASP A 137 -0.57 14.62 -10.43
N ASP A 138 -0.78 15.67 -11.20
CA ASP A 138 0.19 16.19 -12.16
C ASP A 138 1.46 16.73 -11.49
N GLU A 139 1.39 17.14 -10.22
CA GLU A 139 2.54 17.59 -9.45
C GLU A 139 3.57 16.47 -9.23
N PHE A 140 3.12 15.22 -9.26
CA PHE A 140 3.96 14.03 -9.10
C PHE A 140 4.35 13.38 -10.43
N GLU A 141 4.03 13.99 -11.57
CA GLU A 141 4.50 13.57 -12.88
C GLU A 141 5.88 14.18 -13.14
N LEU A 142 6.92 13.34 -13.20
CA LEU A 142 8.32 13.76 -13.22
C LEU A 142 8.89 13.87 -14.64
N GLY A 143 8.12 13.52 -15.65
CA GLY A 143 8.52 13.59 -17.05
C GLY A 143 8.22 12.33 -17.85
N THR A 144 8.86 12.19 -19.01
CA THR A 144 8.63 11.07 -19.94
C THR A 144 9.79 10.08 -20.02
N THR A 145 10.89 10.38 -19.34
CA THR A 145 12.09 9.55 -19.27
C THR A 145 12.57 9.35 -17.85
N LEU A 146 13.29 8.27 -17.59
CA LEU A 146 13.90 8.03 -16.27
C LEU A 146 14.93 9.10 -15.92
N ALA A 147 15.63 9.65 -16.90
CA ALA A 147 16.62 10.72 -16.67
C ALA A 147 15.96 12.00 -16.13
N GLU A 148 14.78 12.36 -16.64
CA GLU A 148 14.00 13.50 -16.13
C GLU A 148 13.47 13.22 -14.69
N ALA A 149 13.24 11.96 -14.36
CA ALA A 149 12.63 11.53 -13.11
C ALA A 149 13.65 11.20 -12.00
N THR A 150 14.91 11.57 -12.13
CA THR A 150 15.96 11.31 -11.12
C THR A 150 16.01 12.34 -10.00
N GLY A 151 15.27 13.43 -10.10
CA GLY A 151 15.23 14.50 -9.10
C GLY A 151 14.53 14.10 -7.80
N ASP A 152 14.67 14.99 -6.81
CA ASP A 152 13.99 14.86 -5.52
C ASP A 152 12.49 14.92 -5.69
N VAL A 153 11.78 14.20 -4.80
CA VAL A 153 10.32 14.20 -4.73
C VAL A 153 9.87 14.94 -3.48
N ALA A 154 9.10 16.01 -3.67
CA ALA A 154 8.51 16.73 -2.56
C ALA A 154 7.46 15.87 -1.83
N LEU A 155 7.55 15.80 -0.49
CA LEU A 155 6.59 15.06 0.33
C LEU A 155 5.50 16.00 0.85
N ASN A 156 4.87 16.75 -0.05
CA ASN A 156 3.94 17.84 0.25
C ASN A 156 2.45 17.45 0.14
N HIS A 157 2.16 16.19 -0.18
CA HIS A 157 0.79 15.70 -0.24
C HIS A 157 0.40 15.01 1.08
N PRO A 158 -0.88 15.13 1.56
CA PRO A 158 -1.35 14.46 2.78
C PRO A 158 -1.09 12.96 2.82
N HIS A 159 -1.12 12.30 1.66
CA HIS A 159 -0.79 10.87 1.56
C HIS A 159 0.69 10.57 1.84
N CYS A 160 1.60 11.49 1.53
CA CYS A 160 3.01 11.35 1.88
C CYS A 160 3.18 11.32 3.41
N ALA A 161 2.47 12.21 4.12
CA ALA A 161 2.45 12.21 5.57
C ALA A 161 1.89 10.91 6.13
N LYS A 162 0.67 10.59 5.75
CA LYS A 162 -0.13 9.52 6.37
C LYS A 162 0.42 8.12 6.06
N PHE A 163 0.79 7.86 4.80
CA PHE A 163 1.20 6.53 4.37
C PHE A 163 2.70 6.28 4.49
N CYS A 164 3.50 7.25 4.06
CA CYS A 164 4.93 7.02 3.92
C CYS A 164 5.66 7.38 5.21
N VAL A 165 5.46 8.57 5.74
CA VAL A 165 6.22 9.04 6.90
C VAL A 165 5.65 8.47 8.20
N LEU A 166 4.36 8.70 8.49
CA LEU A 166 3.71 8.19 9.70
C LEU A 166 3.46 6.67 9.64
N GLY A 167 3.22 6.13 8.45
CA GLY A 167 3.04 4.70 8.20
C GLY A 167 4.36 3.90 8.12
N GLY A 168 5.51 4.56 8.32
CA GLY A 168 6.81 3.89 8.41
C GLY A 168 7.29 3.23 7.12
N GLY A 169 6.94 3.76 5.94
CA GLY A 169 7.42 3.24 4.66
C GLY A 169 6.85 1.85 4.31
N ALA A 170 5.68 1.49 4.85
CA ALA A 170 5.10 0.15 4.73
C ALA A 170 4.97 -0.39 3.29
N CYS A 171 4.93 0.49 2.27
CA CYS A 171 4.86 0.07 0.87
C CYS A 171 6.17 -0.55 0.34
N SER A 172 7.31 -0.23 0.94
CA SER A 172 8.65 -0.59 0.46
C SER A 172 9.40 -1.55 1.36
N ARG A 173 8.88 -1.84 2.55
CA ARG A 173 9.51 -2.82 3.47
C ARG A 173 9.38 -4.22 2.91
N GLU A 174 10.51 -4.91 2.82
CA GLU A 174 10.63 -6.32 2.49
C GLU A 174 10.64 -7.19 3.76
#